data_4be248f6685967dc7fd0333d580fcf1d
#
_entry.id   4be248f6685967dc7fd0333d580fcf1d
#
_cell.length_a   1.000
_cell.length_b   1.000
_cell.length_c   1.000
_cell.angle_alpha   90.00
_cell.angle_beta   90.00
_cell.angle_gamma   90.00
#
_symmetry.space_group_name_H-M   'P 1'
#
loop_
_entity.id
_entity.type
_entity.pdbx_description
1 polymer ?
#
loop_
_entity_poly.entity_id
_entity_poly.type
_entity_poly.pdbx_seq_one_letter_code
_entity_poly.pdbx_strand_id
1 'polypeptide(L)'
;MATMGWFDTHRKTGTEAAVAAIRPIIGMAQHHFGTPAGIWRDPYVLGFMIRTFTHYAKLATKGKISGSDLSRVYANAFSQLSNLNGAEITRLATKLRQDQDLDFNRGVDDAAAIACFKLRTLKDEQNHPLVAKAMRVAQAKRSSMERSQIVGMMIVLSFMREIEGRFG
;
A
#
# COMPACT_ATOMS: atom_id res chain seq x y z
N MET A 1 -35.06 -8.14 3.55
CA MET A 1 -34.22 -7.57 4.64
C MET A 1 -32.82 -8.21 4.83
N ALA A 2 -32.38 -9.10 3.96
CA ALA A 2 -31.08 -9.82 4.12
C ALA A 2 -29.87 -9.16 3.41
N THR A 3 -30.04 -8.08 2.68
CA THR A 3 -28.99 -7.50 1.83
C THR A 3 -28.06 -6.53 2.57
N MET A 4 -28.47 -5.90 3.66
CA MET A 4 -27.65 -4.96 4.42
C MET A 4 -26.46 -5.63 5.12
N GLY A 5 -26.64 -6.81 5.69
CA GLY A 5 -25.57 -7.50 6.43
C GLY A 5 -24.43 -8.04 5.56
N TRP A 6 -24.66 -8.35 4.28
CA TRP A 6 -23.65 -8.92 3.39
C TRP A 6 -22.63 -7.87 2.93
N PHE A 7 -23.06 -6.69 2.55
CA PHE A 7 -22.18 -5.58 2.16
C PHE A 7 -21.32 -5.07 3.33
N ASP A 8 -21.88 -5.02 4.54
CA ASP A 8 -21.14 -4.63 5.74
C ASP A 8 -20.05 -5.63 6.09
N THR A 9 -20.30 -6.93 5.91
CA THR A 9 -19.29 -7.98 6.11
C THR A 9 -18.11 -7.82 5.15
N HIS A 10 -18.34 -7.58 3.85
CA HIS A 10 -17.25 -7.40 2.89
C HIS A 10 -16.45 -6.12 3.13
N ARG A 11 -17.11 -5.03 3.52
CA ARG A 11 -16.44 -3.79 3.89
C ARG A 11 -15.54 -3.98 5.13
N LYS A 12 -16.05 -4.64 6.15
CA LYS A 12 -15.30 -4.97 7.36
C LYS A 12 -14.09 -5.84 7.03
N THR A 13 -14.30 -6.96 6.36
CA THR A 13 -13.22 -7.89 5.93
C THR A 13 -12.18 -7.18 5.07
N GLY A 14 -12.61 -6.36 4.11
CA GLY A 14 -11.73 -5.57 3.25
C GLY A 14 -10.90 -4.55 4.03
N THR A 15 -11.52 -3.85 4.99
CA THR A 15 -10.82 -2.89 5.85
C THR A 15 -9.79 -3.58 6.74
N GLU A 16 -10.14 -4.67 7.39
CA GLU A 16 -9.23 -5.45 8.24
C GLU A 16 -8.01 -5.95 7.45
N ALA A 17 -8.22 -6.47 6.25
CA ALA A 17 -7.14 -6.93 5.37
C ALA A 17 -6.24 -5.77 4.91
N ALA A 18 -6.82 -4.63 4.55
CA ALA A 18 -6.09 -3.44 4.14
C ALA A 18 -5.20 -2.90 5.27
N VAL A 19 -5.76 -2.79 6.47
CA VAL A 19 -5.03 -2.33 7.67
C VAL A 19 -3.93 -3.30 8.05
N ALA A 20 -4.21 -4.61 8.07
CA ALA A 20 -3.22 -5.63 8.40
C ALA A 20 -2.03 -5.63 7.45
N ALA A 21 -2.24 -5.35 6.16
CA ALA A 21 -1.19 -5.29 5.16
C ALA A 21 -0.23 -4.09 5.35
N ILE A 22 -0.76 -2.95 5.76
CA ILE A 22 0.01 -1.69 5.89
C ILE A 22 0.59 -1.48 7.29
N ARG A 23 -0.08 -1.94 8.32
CA ARG A 23 0.33 -1.72 9.73
C ARG A 23 1.80 -2.05 10.02
N PRO A 24 2.38 -3.17 9.54
CA PRO A 24 3.80 -3.45 9.74
C PRO A 24 4.72 -2.43 9.07
N ILE A 25 4.34 -1.94 7.88
CA ILE A 25 5.12 -0.95 7.11
C ILE A 25 5.12 0.39 7.83
N ILE A 26 3.94 0.84 8.28
CA ILE A 26 3.81 2.07 9.08
C ILE A 26 4.53 1.92 10.42
N GLY A 27 4.43 0.78 11.09
CA GLY A 27 5.16 0.52 12.34
C GLY A 27 6.68 0.63 12.17
N MET A 28 7.23 0.09 11.09
CA MET A 28 8.65 0.27 10.76
C MET A 28 9.00 1.74 10.49
N ALA A 29 8.18 2.45 9.72
CA ALA A 29 8.39 3.86 9.44
C ALA A 29 8.35 4.70 10.72
N GLN A 30 7.38 4.47 11.59
CA GLN A 30 7.26 5.14 12.88
C GLN A 30 8.44 4.87 13.81
N HIS A 31 8.95 3.64 13.79
CA HIS A 31 10.12 3.27 14.60
C HIS A 31 11.39 4.00 14.16
N HIS A 32 11.61 4.15 12.85
CA HIS A 32 12.82 4.74 12.30
C HIS A 32 12.76 6.27 12.18
N PHE A 33 11.61 6.85 11.86
CA PHE A 33 11.45 8.27 11.50
C PHE A 33 10.46 9.01 12.41
N GLY A 34 9.82 8.31 13.35
CA GLY A 34 8.66 8.84 14.05
C GLY A 34 7.42 8.85 13.14
N THR A 35 6.45 9.70 13.47
CA THR A 35 5.30 9.96 12.58
C THR A 35 5.48 11.35 11.97
N PRO A 36 6.05 11.46 10.75
CA PRO A 36 6.30 12.75 10.15
C PRO A 36 5.01 13.55 9.95
N ALA A 37 5.03 14.83 10.27
CA ALA A 37 3.92 15.72 9.96
C ALA A 37 3.68 15.71 8.45
N GLY A 38 2.45 15.46 8.04
CA GLY A 38 2.07 15.46 6.62
C GLY A 38 2.21 14.13 5.87
N ILE A 39 2.74 13.07 6.49
CA ILE A 39 2.84 11.73 5.84
C ILE A 39 1.50 11.29 5.23
N TRP A 40 0.39 11.56 5.91
CA TRP A 40 -0.97 11.21 5.47
C TRP A 40 -1.54 12.12 4.37
N ARG A 41 -0.74 13.07 3.90
CA ARG A 41 -1.08 13.97 2.78
C ARG A 41 -0.05 13.91 1.66
N ASP A 42 1.00 13.13 1.83
CA ASP A 42 2.03 12.93 0.82
C ASP A 42 1.48 12.14 -0.36
N PRO A 43 1.60 12.65 -1.60
CA PRO A 43 1.02 12.01 -2.78
C PRO A 43 1.53 10.57 -3.00
N TYR A 44 2.84 10.34 -2.88
CA TYR A 44 3.42 9.01 -3.06
C TYR A 44 2.88 8.01 -2.02
N VAL A 45 2.87 8.42 -0.75
CA VAL A 45 2.37 7.59 0.35
C VAL A 45 0.90 7.24 0.12
N LEU A 46 0.08 8.21 -0.27
CA LEU A 46 -1.34 7.98 -0.56
C LEU A 46 -1.54 7.02 -1.74
N GLY A 47 -0.79 7.19 -2.81
CA GLY A 47 -0.82 6.29 -3.96
C GLY A 47 -0.45 4.86 -3.59
N PHE A 48 0.65 4.70 -2.85
CA PHE A 48 1.12 3.41 -2.35
C PHE A 48 0.06 2.72 -1.46
N MET A 49 -0.51 3.45 -0.52
CA MET A 49 -1.53 2.92 0.40
C MET A 49 -2.83 2.54 -0.31
N ILE A 50 -3.37 3.41 -1.15
CA ILE A 50 -4.60 3.14 -1.90
C ILE A 50 -4.45 1.88 -2.75
N ARG A 51 -3.32 1.71 -3.43
CA ARG A 51 -3.08 0.51 -4.23
C ARG A 51 -2.97 -0.75 -3.37
N THR A 52 -2.27 -0.66 -2.25
CA THR A 52 -2.15 -1.75 -1.28
C THR A 52 -3.51 -2.11 -0.69
N PHE A 53 -4.29 -1.14 -0.23
CA PHE A 53 -5.65 -1.36 0.27
C PHE A 53 -6.54 -2.05 -0.76
N THR A 54 -6.53 -1.55 -2.00
CA THR A 54 -7.30 -2.15 -3.10
C THR A 54 -6.95 -3.63 -3.29
N HIS A 55 -5.66 -3.93 -3.32
CA HIS A 55 -5.17 -5.29 -3.55
C HIS A 55 -5.63 -6.25 -2.46
N TYR A 56 -5.36 -5.91 -1.21
CA TYR A 56 -5.67 -6.80 -0.09
C TYR A 56 -7.17 -6.87 0.22
N ALA A 57 -7.92 -5.77 0.06
CA ALA A 57 -9.37 -5.80 0.19
C ALA A 57 -10.02 -6.71 -0.85
N LYS A 58 -9.61 -6.60 -2.12
CA LYS A 58 -10.10 -7.49 -3.19
C LYS A 58 -9.71 -8.94 -2.98
N LEU A 59 -8.49 -9.20 -2.53
CA LEU A 59 -8.04 -10.55 -2.22
C LEU A 59 -8.89 -11.18 -1.11
N ALA A 60 -9.06 -10.48 0.02
CA ALA A 60 -9.82 -10.96 1.17
C ALA A 60 -11.32 -11.17 0.87
N THR A 61 -11.87 -10.37 -0.02
CA THR A 61 -13.30 -10.45 -0.41
C THR A 61 -13.51 -11.27 -1.69
N LYS A 62 -12.47 -11.93 -2.20
CA LYS A 62 -12.52 -12.71 -3.46
C LYS A 62 -13.06 -11.90 -4.65
N GLY A 63 -12.66 -10.62 -4.73
CA GLY A 63 -13.09 -9.69 -5.78
C GLY A 63 -14.50 -9.11 -5.63
N LYS A 64 -15.23 -9.44 -4.57
CA LYS A 64 -16.63 -9.03 -4.37
C LYS A 64 -16.81 -7.58 -3.93
N ILE A 65 -15.72 -6.86 -3.66
CA ILE A 65 -15.75 -5.45 -3.27
C ILE A 65 -15.32 -4.54 -4.42
N SER A 66 -16.05 -3.47 -4.68
CA SER A 66 -15.76 -2.51 -5.75
C SER A 66 -16.42 -1.15 -5.49
N GLY A 67 -16.13 -0.17 -6.35
CA GLY A 67 -16.82 1.13 -6.37
C GLY A 67 -16.86 1.85 -5.02
N SER A 68 -18.05 2.25 -4.60
CA SER A 68 -18.26 3.01 -3.36
C SER A 68 -17.87 2.25 -2.09
N ASP A 69 -17.92 0.92 -2.10
CA ASP A 69 -17.50 0.11 -0.96
C ASP A 69 -15.99 0.13 -0.78
N LEU A 70 -15.21 0.15 -1.87
CA LEU A 70 -13.77 0.37 -1.79
C LEU A 70 -13.44 1.74 -1.19
N SER A 71 -14.15 2.79 -1.59
CA SER A 71 -13.94 4.13 -1.03
C SER A 71 -14.19 4.16 0.49
N ARG A 72 -15.18 3.41 0.97
CA ARG A 72 -15.44 3.26 2.41
C ARG A 72 -14.34 2.46 3.12
N VAL A 73 -13.82 1.41 2.47
CA VAL A 73 -12.66 0.66 2.99
C VAL A 73 -11.47 1.60 3.15
N TYR A 74 -11.17 2.45 2.16
CA TYR A 74 -10.08 3.41 2.26
C TYR A 74 -10.28 4.38 3.43
N ALA A 75 -11.45 4.99 3.53
CA ALA A 75 -11.76 5.92 4.62
C ALA A 75 -11.60 5.26 6.00
N ASN A 76 -12.13 4.05 6.17
CA ASN A 76 -12.00 3.30 7.42
C ASN A 76 -10.56 2.90 7.73
N ALA A 77 -9.81 2.43 6.72
CA ALA A 77 -8.40 2.05 6.88
C ALA A 77 -7.53 3.25 7.24
N PHE A 78 -7.69 4.38 6.57
CA PHE A 78 -6.98 5.61 6.91
C PHE A 78 -7.31 6.10 8.33
N SER A 79 -8.59 6.08 8.72
CA SER A 79 -8.98 6.46 10.09
C SER A 79 -8.33 5.57 11.15
N GLN A 80 -8.22 4.26 10.91
CA GLN A 80 -7.60 3.32 11.85
C GLN A 80 -6.07 3.43 11.92
N LEU A 81 -5.42 3.86 10.84
CA LEU A 81 -3.96 3.96 10.77
C LEU A 81 -3.43 5.33 11.20
N SER A 82 -4.18 6.40 10.92
CA SER A 82 -3.71 7.78 11.10
C SER A 82 -4.32 8.51 12.30
N ASN A 83 -5.40 8.02 12.87
CA ASN A 83 -6.26 8.74 13.82
C ASN A 83 -6.83 10.08 13.28
N LEU A 84 -6.84 10.26 11.97
CA LEU A 84 -7.38 11.42 11.27
C LEU A 84 -8.70 11.07 10.58
N ASN A 85 -9.37 12.08 10.00
CA ASN A 85 -10.56 11.86 9.20
C ASN A 85 -10.22 11.14 7.88
N GLY A 86 -10.40 9.82 7.86
CA GLY A 86 -10.08 9.00 6.70
C GLY A 86 -10.87 9.35 5.44
N ALA A 87 -12.08 9.92 5.58
CA ALA A 87 -12.86 10.38 4.44
C ALA A 87 -12.22 11.61 3.75
N GLU A 88 -11.58 12.50 4.51
CA GLU A 88 -10.82 13.63 3.95
C GLU A 88 -9.56 13.15 3.23
N ILE A 89 -8.84 12.21 3.84
CA ILE A 89 -7.66 11.60 3.21
C ILE A 89 -8.05 10.90 1.90
N THR A 90 -9.16 10.16 1.91
CA THR A 90 -9.67 9.47 0.72
C THR A 90 -10.07 10.45 -0.38
N ARG A 91 -10.68 11.60 -0.04
CA ARG A 91 -11.00 12.66 -1.00
C ARG A 91 -9.74 13.26 -1.62
N LEU A 92 -8.71 13.53 -0.80
CA LEU A 92 -7.42 14.02 -1.28
C LEU A 92 -6.79 13.00 -2.26
N ALA A 93 -6.73 11.73 -1.90
CA ALA A 93 -6.21 10.68 -2.77
C ALA A 93 -6.99 10.57 -4.09
N THR A 94 -8.32 10.73 -4.04
CA THR A 94 -9.17 10.74 -5.23
C THR A 94 -8.84 11.93 -6.14
N LYS A 95 -8.63 13.11 -5.56
CA LYS A 95 -8.23 14.30 -6.30
C LYS A 95 -6.87 14.12 -6.98
N LEU A 96 -5.85 13.67 -6.24
CA LEU A 96 -4.51 13.41 -6.79
C LEU A 96 -4.56 12.43 -7.97
N ARG A 97 -5.40 11.41 -7.88
CA ARG A 97 -5.63 10.46 -8.97
C ARG A 97 -6.28 11.12 -10.18
N GLN A 98 -7.28 11.99 -9.98
CA GLN A 98 -7.95 12.71 -11.07
C GLN A 98 -7.02 13.71 -11.74
N ASP A 99 -6.17 14.39 -10.96
CA ASP A 99 -5.16 15.34 -11.42
C ASP A 99 -3.95 14.63 -12.06
N GLN A 100 -3.93 13.29 -12.08
CA GLN A 100 -2.81 12.47 -12.59
C GLN A 100 -1.47 12.83 -11.95
N ASP A 101 -1.47 13.12 -10.66
CA ASP A 101 -0.27 13.48 -9.92
C ASP A 101 0.82 12.40 -10.08
N LEU A 102 2.02 12.83 -10.46
CA LEU A 102 3.11 11.93 -10.83
C LEU A 102 3.61 11.11 -9.64
N ASP A 103 3.71 11.73 -8.46
CA ASP A 103 4.16 11.06 -7.26
C ASP A 103 3.12 10.06 -6.76
N PHE A 104 1.83 10.43 -6.83
CA PHE A 104 0.74 9.52 -6.52
C PHE A 104 0.77 8.28 -7.43
N ASN A 105 0.90 8.48 -8.74
CA ASN A 105 0.95 7.38 -9.70
C ASN A 105 2.19 6.49 -9.47
N ARG A 106 3.34 7.07 -9.17
CA ARG A 106 4.55 6.31 -8.83
C ARG A 106 4.35 5.44 -7.58
N GLY A 107 3.69 5.95 -6.54
CA GLY A 107 3.33 5.17 -5.36
C GLY A 107 2.39 4.00 -5.71
N VAL A 108 1.41 4.23 -6.59
CA VAL A 108 0.52 3.18 -7.11
C VAL A 108 1.29 2.10 -7.85
N ASP A 109 2.23 2.48 -8.71
CA ASP A 109 3.01 1.56 -9.55
C ASP A 109 3.97 0.70 -8.69
N ASP A 110 4.67 1.30 -7.73
CA ASP A 110 5.55 0.59 -6.82
C ASP A 110 4.78 -0.44 -5.96
N ALA A 111 3.63 -0.04 -5.40
CA ALA A 111 2.78 -0.97 -4.65
C ALA A 111 2.21 -2.09 -5.53
N ALA A 112 1.86 -1.78 -6.78
CA ALA A 112 1.40 -2.78 -7.75
C ALA A 112 2.51 -3.79 -8.08
N ALA A 113 3.74 -3.33 -8.33
CA ALA A 113 4.87 -4.19 -8.61
C ALA A 113 5.16 -5.15 -7.44
N ILE A 114 5.14 -4.65 -6.20
CA ILE A 114 5.34 -5.47 -5.00
C ILE A 114 4.24 -6.54 -4.88
N ALA A 115 2.98 -6.16 -5.04
CA ALA A 115 1.86 -7.10 -4.96
C ALA A 115 1.93 -8.17 -6.07
N CYS A 116 2.20 -7.77 -7.31
CA CYS A 116 2.34 -8.69 -8.44
C CYS A 116 3.54 -9.63 -8.28
N PHE A 117 4.68 -9.14 -7.79
CA PHE A 117 5.84 -9.97 -7.51
C PHE A 117 5.51 -11.00 -6.42
N LYS A 118 4.87 -10.59 -5.32
CA LYS A 118 4.46 -11.48 -4.24
C LYS A 118 3.55 -12.60 -4.72
N LEU A 119 2.64 -12.31 -5.65
CA LEU A 119 1.69 -13.26 -6.23
C LEU A 119 2.24 -14.04 -7.45
N ARG A 120 3.47 -13.80 -7.85
CA ARG A 120 4.09 -14.38 -9.06
C ARG A 120 3.33 -14.05 -10.36
N THR A 121 2.75 -12.86 -10.43
CA THR A 121 2.01 -12.35 -11.60
C THR A 121 2.72 -11.18 -12.27
N LEU A 122 3.88 -10.76 -11.75
CA LEU A 122 4.69 -9.71 -12.36
C LEU A 122 5.33 -10.26 -13.65
N LYS A 123 5.10 -9.58 -14.78
CA LYS A 123 5.75 -9.89 -16.04
C LYS A 123 7.22 -9.46 -15.99
N ASP A 124 8.10 -10.25 -16.59
CA ASP A 124 9.53 -9.95 -16.71
C ASP A 124 10.20 -9.57 -15.36
N GLU A 125 9.90 -10.33 -14.31
CA GLU A 125 10.36 -10.06 -12.93
C GLU A 125 11.85 -9.68 -12.86
N GLN A 126 12.71 -10.38 -13.59
CA GLN A 126 14.17 -10.17 -13.57
C GLN A 126 14.57 -8.82 -14.15
N ASN A 127 13.77 -8.28 -15.07
CA ASN A 127 14.03 -7.02 -15.74
C ASN A 127 13.33 -5.84 -15.06
N HIS A 128 12.46 -6.08 -14.09
CA HIS A 128 11.76 -5.00 -13.39
C HIS A 128 12.73 -4.22 -12.50
N PRO A 129 12.86 -2.88 -12.65
CA PRO A 129 13.90 -2.09 -11.97
C PRO A 129 13.89 -2.24 -10.44
N LEU A 130 12.70 -2.25 -9.82
CA LEU A 130 12.55 -2.39 -8.37
C LEU A 130 12.96 -3.79 -7.89
N VAL A 131 12.61 -4.84 -8.63
CA VAL A 131 13.02 -6.22 -8.33
C VAL A 131 14.53 -6.37 -8.47
N ALA A 132 15.11 -5.93 -9.59
CA ALA A 132 16.54 -6.00 -9.82
C ALA A 132 17.35 -5.26 -8.75
N LYS A 133 16.87 -4.10 -8.30
CA LYS A 133 17.47 -3.33 -7.21
C LYS A 133 17.37 -4.08 -5.88
N ALA A 134 16.20 -4.64 -5.55
CA ALA A 134 15.98 -5.41 -4.33
C ALA A 134 16.85 -6.68 -4.29
N MET A 135 16.94 -7.40 -5.41
CA MET A 135 17.77 -8.58 -5.54
C MET A 135 19.26 -8.26 -5.30
N ARG A 136 19.78 -7.18 -5.88
CA ARG A 136 21.18 -6.75 -5.65
C ARG A 136 21.45 -6.45 -4.18
N VAL A 137 20.54 -5.76 -3.49
CA VAL A 137 20.67 -5.47 -2.05
C VAL A 137 20.61 -6.74 -1.21
N ALA A 138 19.71 -7.67 -1.53
CA ALA A 138 19.58 -8.95 -0.84
C ALA A 138 20.85 -9.81 -1.02
N GLN A 139 21.40 -9.88 -2.23
CA GLN A 139 22.67 -10.60 -2.54
C GLN A 139 23.84 -10.04 -1.76
N ALA A 140 23.96 -8.72 -1.65
CA ALA A 140 25.04 -8.08 -0.92
C ALA A 140 25.06 -8.45 0.58
N LYS A 141 23.93 -8.87 1.13
CA LYS A 141 23.81 -9.34 2.52
C LYS A 141 24.17 -10.83 2.72
N ARG A 142 24.65 -11.52 1.66
CA ARG A 142 25.03 -12.94 1.68
C ARG A 142 23.93 -13.90 2.20
N SER A 143 22.68 -13.53 2.09
CA SER A 143 21.56 -14.40 2.47
C SER A 143 21.05 -15.16 1.25
N SER A 144 20.61 -16.41 1.45
CA SER A 144 19.83 -17.13 0.44
C SER A 144 18.61 -16.29 0.10
N MET A 145 18.44 -15.97 -1.20
CA MET A 145 17.38 -15.06 -1.65
C MET A 145 16.05 -15.77 -1.67
N GLU A 146 15.37 -15.75 -0.54
CA GLU A 146 13.96 -16.13 -0.50
C GLU A 146 13.10 -14.99 -1.07
N ARG A 147 11.99 -15.36 -1.72
CA ARG A 147 11.05 -14.40 -2.31
C ARG A 147 10.51 -13.39 -1.29
N SER A 148 10.27 -13.83 -0.06
CA SER A 148 9.85 -12.99 1.06
C SER A 148 10.87 -11.89 1.39
N GLN A 149 12.16 -12.20 1.32
CA GLN A 149 13.24 -11.23 1.55
C GLN A 149 13.31 -10.20 0.43
N ILE A 150 13.12 -10.62 -0.83
CA ILE A 150 13.06 -9.70 -1.96
C ILE A 150 11.86 -8.76 -1.82
N VAL A 151 10.69 -9.26 -1.45
CA VAL A 151 9.50 -8.45 -1.17
C VAL A 151 9.80 -7.42 -0.07
N GLY A 152 10.41 -7.85 1.03
CA GLY A 152 10.83 -6.94 2.11
C GLY A 152 11.76 -5.84 1.62
N MET A 153 12.76 -6.18 0.79
CA MET A 153 13.66 -5.20 0.20
C MET A 153 12.96 -4.25 -0.78
N MET A 154 11.99 -4.74 -1.56
CA MET A 154 11.19 -3.87 -2.43
C MET A 154 10.40 -2.84 -1.61
N ILE A 155 9.79 -3.25 -0.51
CA ILE A 155 9.08 -2.34 0.41
C ILE A 155 10.03 -1.28 0.99
N VAL A 156 11.21 -1.70 1.48
CA VAL A 156 12.20 -0.78 2.01
C VAL A 156 12.70 0.20 0.95
N LEU A 157 13.01 -0.30 -0.25
CA LEU A 157 13.57 0.51 -1.33
C LEU A 157 12.55 1.47 -1.96
N SER A 158 11.27 1.16 -1.90
CA SER A 158 10.20 2.04 -2.35
C SER A 158 9.71 2.93 -1.21
N PHE A 159 8.94 2.37 -0.29
CA PHE A 159 8.20 3.12 0.72
C PHE A 159 9.11 3.80 1.76
N MET A 160 10.03 3.05 2.37
CA MET A 160 10.86 3.59 3.47
C MET A 160 11.82 4.68 2.99
N ARG A 161 12.47 4.48 1.84
CA ARG A 161 13.38 5.49 1.27
C ARG A 161 12.67 6.76 0.83
N GLU A 162 11.46 6.64 0.29
CA GLU A 162 10.67 7.81 -0.05
C GLU A 162 10.30 8.63 1.20
N ILE A 163 9.91 7.95 2.28
CA ILE A 163 9.63 8.65 3.54
C ILE A 163 10.90 9.31 4.10
N GLU A 164 12.03 8.61 4.11
CA GLU A 164 13.31 9.19 4.54
C GLU A 164 13.68 10.42 3.72
N GLY A 165 13.59 10.32 2.38
CA GLY A 165 13.93 11.43 1.49
C GLY A 165 13.01 12.64 1.56
N ARG A 166 11.75 12.47 2.03
CA ARG A 166 10.75 13.53 2.09
C ARG A 166 10.59 14.15 3.48
N PHE A 167 10.88 13.40 4.52
CA PHE A 167 10.59 13.77 5.91
C PHE A 167 11.78 13.59 6.85
N GLY A 168 12.89 13.01 6.39
CA GLY A 168 14.16 12.81 7.12
C GLY A 168 15.17 13.96 6.93
#